data_b498921305ae8fe69eefd5d24932c7fa
#
_entry.id   b498921305ae8fe69eefd5d24932c7fa
#
_cell.length_a   1.000
_cell.length_b   1.000
_cell.length_c   1.000
_cell.angle_alpha   90.00
_cell.angle_beta   90.00
_cell.angle_gamma   90.00
#
_symmetry.space_group_name_H-M   'P 1'
#
loop_
_entity.id
_entity.type
_entity.pdbx_description
1 polymer ?
#
loop_
_entity_poly.entity_id
_entity_poly.type
_entity_poly.pdbx_seq_one_letter_code
_entity_poly.pdbx_strand_id
1 'polypeptide(L)'
;EAIDYYGMGSPFAYQAAKAIPELLRNIELQLFHGYRAAGSATVARSWGGMDVFIGSNTVAAGGGIAKSDVDILQEYIHIDGGMPDLLVVHPGVARDLHDLIDSSSFVRVDQSENKIGLGPLMYAQTQFGNLRIIMDRWCPSATGFVVDSSKMGLYTLRPFGWKPLAVTGDSKKGEVVGEFSFLAANNEAHGTITGLTT
;
A
#
# COMPACT_ATOMS: atom_id res chain seq x y z
N GLU A 1 6.29 37.15 -14.86
CA GLU A 1 6.41 37.08 -16.32
C GLU A 1 6.79 35.65 -16.69
N ALA A 2 5.91 35.00 -17.47
CA ALA A 2 6.10 33.61 -17.79
C ALA A 2 7.11 33.51 -18.94
N ILE A 3 8.34 33.17 -18.61
CA ILE A 3 9.29 32.72 -19.61
C ILE A 3 8.87 31.32 -20.02
N ASP A 4 8.41 31.19 -21.27
CA ASP A 4 8.04 29.91 -21.84
C ASP A 4 9.34 29.13 -22.15
N TYR A 5 9.68 28.19 -21.28
CA TYR A 5 10.86 27.36 -21.43
C TYR A 5 10.56 26.18 -22.36
N TYR A 6 10.93 26.28 -23.63
CA TYR A 6 10.84 25.20 -24.64
C TYR A 6 9.48 24.50 -24.73
N GLY A 7 8.38 25.25 -24.72
CA GLY A 7 7.03 24.67 -24.84
C GLY A 7 6.48 24.00 -23.60
N MET A 8 7.15 24.10 -22.45
CA MET A 8 6.67 23.56 -21.18
C MET A 8 5.70 24.49 -20.42
N GLY A 9 5.38 25.64 -20.98
CA GLY A 9 4.56 26.64 -20.29
C GLY A 9 5.25 27.29 -19.09
N SER A 10 4.49 27.81 -18.15
CA SER A 10 5.04 28.43 -16.96
C SER A 10 5.79 27.39 -16.08
N PRO A 11 7.08 27.62 -15.75
CA PRO A 11 7.84 26.75 -14.86
C PRO A 11 7.14 26.51 -13.51
N PHE A 12 6.40 27.48 -13.04
CA PHE A 12 5.60 27.42 -11.83
C PHE A 12 4.43 26.43 -11.95
N ALA A 13 3.69 26.45 -13.06
CA ALA A 13 2.61 25.50 -13.31
C ALA A 13 3.14 24.05 -13.44
N TYR A 14 4.29 23.89 -14.07
CA TYR A 14 4.97 22.59 -14.18
C TYR A 14 5.35 22.04 -12.81
N GLN A 15 5.95 22.86 -11.94
CA GLN A 15 6.31 22.44 -10.58
C GLN A 15 5.08 22.11 -9.71
N ALA A 16 4.01 22.89 -9.84
CA ALA A 16 2.75 22.62 -9.16
C ALA A 16 2.13 21.28 -9.60
N ALA A 17 2.14 20.99 -10.88
CA ALA A 17 1.65 19.72 -11.41
C ALA A 17 2.51 18.52 -10.94
N LYS A 18 3.81 18.71 -10.77
CA LYS A 18 4.73 17.68 -10.29
C LYS A 18 4.61 17.39 -8.80
N ALA A 19 4.17 18.36 -8.00
CA ALA A 19 4.04 18.23 -6.55
C ALA A 19 2.96 17.21 -6.15
N ILE A 20 1.86 17.09 -6.90
CA ILE A 20 0.77 16.16 -6.57
C ILE A 20 1.22 14.69 -6.62
N PRO A 21 1.86 14.18 -7.69
CA PRO A 21 2.40 12.83 -7.71
C PRO A 21 3.43 12.54 -6.61
N GLU A 22 4.22 13.54 -6.22
CA GLU A 22 5.18 13.42 -5.12
C GLU A 22 4.47 13.25 -3.78
N LEU A 23 3.43 14.05 -3.52
CA LEU A 23 2.60 13.91 -2.31
C LEU A 23 1.86 12.58 -2.26
N LEU A 24 1.36 12.07 -3.39
CA LEU A 24 0.72 10.75 -3.45
C LEU A 24 1.70 9.63 -3.09
N ARG A 25 2.95 9.68 -3.56
CA ARG A 25 3.99 8.73 -3.14
C ARG A 25 4.28 8.79 -1.64
N ASN A 26 4.27 9.98 -1.06
CA ASN A 26 4.45 10.15 0.38
C ASN A 26 3.28 9.54 1.16
N ILE A 27 2.04 9.65 0.66
CA ILE A 27 0.88 8.99 1.25
C ILE A 27 1.03 7.46 1.18
N GLU A 28 1.45 6.92 0.03
CA GLU A 28 1.68 5.50 -0.16
C GLU A 28 2.79 4.97 0.79
N LEU A 29 3.90 5.69 0.90
CA LEU A 29 4.95 5.37 1.88
C LEU A 29 4.43 5.42 3.33
N GLN A 30 3.65 6.43 3.65
CA GLN A 30 3.02 6.59 4.97
C GLN A 30 2.04 5.45 5.28
N LEU A 31 1.36 4.90 4.26
CA LEU A 31 0.43 3.79 4.40
C LEU A 31 1.11 2.54 4.99
N PHE A 32 2.34 2.28 4.60
CA PHE A 32 3.12 1.14 5.13
C PHE A 32 3.90 1.50 6.38
N HIS A 33 4.62 2.62 6.38
CA HIS A 33 5.61 2.99 7.40
C HIS A 33 5.16 4.12 8.34
N GLY A 34 3.88 4.51 8.28
CA GLY A 34 3.37 5.59 9.09
C GLY A 34 3.40 5.28 10.58
N TYR A 35 3.87 6.21 11.37
CA TYR A 35 3.78 6.17 12.83
C TYR A 35 2.66 7.08 13.34
N ARG A 36 1.97 6.67 14.37
CA ARG A 36 0.90 7.46 14.96
C ARG A 36 1.45 8.54 15.90
N ALA A 37 1.21 9.80 15.59
CA ALA A 37 1.55 10.93 16.44
C ALA A 37 0.40 11.93 16.53
N ALA A 38 0.02 12.30 17.75
CA ALA A 38 -1.04 13.30 18.00
C ALA A 38 -0.61 14.73 17.64
N GLY A 39 0.70 14.94 17.50
CA GLY A 39 1.28 16.24 17.28
C GLY A 39 1.64 16.97 18.59
N SER A 40 2.72 17.71 18.57
CA SER A 40 3.18 18.58 19.66
C SER A 40 3.82 19.83 19.06
N ALA A 41 4.38 20.69 19.89
CA ALA A 41 5.10 21.87 19.40
C ALA A 41 6.31 21.52 18.51
N THR A 42 6.88 20.32 18.67
CA THR A 42 8.08 19.86 17.97
C THR A 42 7.85 18.70 17.00
N VAL A 43 6.71 18.01 17.10
CA VAL A 43 6.38 16.83 16.27
C VAL A 43 5.10 17.10 15.50
N ALA A 44 5.15 16.98 14.18
CA ALA A 44 3.97 17.11 13.33
C ALA A 44 2.98 15.95 13.60
N ARG A 45 1.69 16.20 13.38
CA ARG A 45 0.68 15.14 13.38
C ARG A 45 0.96 14.14 12.27
N SER A 46 0.84 12.86 12.61
CA SER A 46 1.00 11.77 11.67
C SER A 46 -0.01 10.67 11.98
N TRP A 47 -0.58 10.06 10.96
CA TRP A 47 -1.43 8.87 11.10
C TRP A 47 -0.59 7.61 11.02
N GLY A 48 -1.01 6.53 11.70
CA GLY A 48 -0.33 5.24 11.69
C GLY A 48 -0.56 4.49 10.38
N GLY A 49 0.45 3.81 9.91
CA GLY A 49 0.38 2.92 8.75
C GLY A 49 -0.21 1.54 9.08
N MET A 50 -0.20 0.65 8.11
CA MET A 50 -0.67 -0.73 8.26
C MET A 50 0.07 -1.47 9.38
N ASP A 51 1.37 -1.30 9.51
CA ASP A 51 2.18 -1.88 10.59
C ASP A 51 1.68 -1.52 12.01
N VAL A 52 1.06 -0.35 12.17
CA VAL A 52 0.57 0.12 13.47
C VAL A 52 -0.84 -0.40 13.77
N PHE A 53 -1.67 -0.57 12.74
CA PHE A 53 -3.07 -0.95 12.90
C PHE A 53 -3.31 -2.44 12.73
N ILE A 54 -2.47 -3.15 11.99
CA ILE A 54 -2.62 -4.60 11.74
C ILE A 54 -1.58 -5.33 12.59
N GLY A 55 -1.98 -5.79 13.75
CA GLY A 55 -1.06 -6.45 14.68
C GLY A 55 -1.67 -7.61 15.45
N SER A 56 -2.98 -7.86 15.33
CA SER A 56 -3.65 -8.94 16.08
C SER A 56 -3.32 -10.30 15.48
N ASN A 57 -3.49 -10.47 14.18
CA ASN A 57 -3.23 -11.73 13.50
C ASN A 57 -1.85 -11.68 12.83
N THR A 58 -0.89 -12.40 13.37
CA THR A 58 0.48 -12.41 12.85
C THR A 58 1.00 -13.84 12.74
N VAL A 59 1.58 -14.16 11.60
CA VAL A 59 2.27 -15.42 11.31
C VAL A 59 3.74 -15.12 11.02
N ALA A 60 4.66 -15.82 11.66
CA ALA A 60 6.09 -15.71 11.37
C ALA A 60 6.50 -16.77 10.36
N ALA A 61 6.86 -16.35 9.15
CA ALA A 61 7.29 -17.27 8.08
C ALA A 61 8.68 -17.87 8.35
N GLY A 62 9.58 -17.14 9.02
CA GLY A 62 10.92 -17.63 9.34
C GLY A 62 11.82 -17.87 8.13
N GLY A 63 11.51 -17.27 6.99
CA GLY A 63 12.22 -17.48 5.72
C GLY A 63 11.43 -17.00 4.52
N GLY A 64 11.47 -17.73 3.41
CA GLY A 64 10.59 -17.46 2.26
C GLY A 64 9.13 -17.70 2.62
N ILE A 65 8.22 -17.00 1.94
CA ILE A 65 6.78 -17.19 2.10
C ILE A 65 6.38 -18.62 1.73
N ALA A 66 5.61 -19.29 2.59
CA ALA A 66 5.05 -20.59 2.29
C ALA A 66 3.52 -20.52 2.15
N LYS A 67 2.95 -21.47 1.43
CA LYS A 67 1.49 -21.58 1.32
C LYS A 67 0.82 -21.72 2.67
N SER A 68 1.43 -22.53 3.56
CA SER A 68 0.94 -22.74 4.93
C SER A 68 0.79 -21.45 5.71
N ASP A 69 1.70 -20.47 5.50
CA ASP A 69 1.67 -19.22 6.25
C ASP A 69 0.45 -18.37 5.86
N VAL A 70 0.13 -18.38 4.56
CA VAL A 70 -1.06 -17.70 4.04
C VAL A 70 -2.34 -18.40 4.51
N ASP A 71 -2.39 -19.72 4.45
CA ASP A 71 -3.55 -20.52 4.87
C ASP A 71 -3.82 -20.35 6.38
N ILE A 72 -2.79 -20.45 7.22
CA ILE A 72 -2.89 -20.25 8.69
C ILE A 72 -3.35 -18.82 9.02
N LEU A 73 -2.78 -17.83 8.34
CA LEU A 73 -3.17 -16.45 8.58
C LEU A 73 -4.63 -16.19 8.20
N GLN A 74 -5.09 -16.74 7.06
CA GLN A 74 -6.48 -16.65 6.67
C GLN A 74 -7.42 -17.38 7.63
N GLU A 75 -6.99 -18.52 8.19
CA GLU A 75 -7.75 -19.23 9.21
C GLU A 75 -7.97 -18.35 10.44
N TYR A 76 -6.91 -17.69 10.95
CA TYR A 76 -7.02 -16.77 12.09
C TYR A 76 -8.00 -15.62 11.80
N ILE A 77 -7.84 -14.97 10.65
CA ILE A 77 -8.72 -13.87 10.23
C ILE A 77 -10.17 -14.35 10.09
N HIS A 78 -10.37 -15.55 9.56
CA HIS A 78 -11.71 -16.11 9.37
C HIS A 78 -12.39 -16.48 10.70
N ILE A 79 -11.64 -17.00 11.66
CA ILE A 79 -12.13 -17.27 13.03
C ILE A 79 -12.61 -15.97 13.67
N ASP A 80 -11.89 -14.86 13.46
CA ASP A 80 -12.22 -13.54 13.99
C ASP A 80 -13.30 -12.80 13.16
N GLY A 81 -13.86 -13.46 12.16
CA GLY A 81 -14.96 -12.94 11.34
C GLY A 81 -14.56 -11.97 10.23
N GLY A 82 -13.29 -11.97 9.84
CA GLY A 82 -12.78 -11.24 8.67
C GLY A 82 -12.95 -12.04 7.38
N MET A 83 -12.99 -11.33 6.26
CA MET A 83 -13.00 -11.91 4.90
C MET A 83 -11.95 -11.21 4.05
N PRO A 84 -10.67 -11.58 4.18
CA PRO A 84 -9.60 -10.93 3.46
C PRO A 84 -9.72 -11.23 1.95
N ASP A 85 -9.48 -10.22 1.14
CA ASP A 85 -9.53 -10.27 -0.31
C ASP A 85 -8.22 -9.85 -0.99
N LEU A 86 -7.32 -9.20 -0.24
CA LEU A 86 -6.05 -8.70 -0.75
C LEU A 86 -4.86 -9.27 0.01
N LEU A 87 -3.82 -9.61 -0.76
CA LEU A 87 -2.47 -9.89 -0.26
C LEU A 87 -1.51 -8.84 -0.82
N VAL A 88 -1.02 -7.96 0.03
CA VAL A 88 -0.09 -6.88 -0.36
C VAL A 88 1.31 -7.28 0.07
N VAL A 89 2.22 -7.33 -0.91
CA VAL A 89 3.59 -7.81 -0.70
C VAL A 89 4.62 -6.99 -1.48
N HIS A 90 5.85 -7.04 -1.00
CA HIS A 90 7.01 -6.52 -1.75
C HIS A 90 7.24 -7.33 -3.03
N PRO A 91 7.72 -6.71 -4.13
CA PRO A 91 7.98 -7.41 -5.39
C PRO A 91 8.89 -8.65 -5.28
N GLY A 92 9.86 -8.66 -4.37
CA GLY A 92 10.69 -9.84 -4.09
C GLY A 92 9.88 -11.01 -3.56
N VAL A 93 9.01 -10.77 -2.58
CA VAL A 93 8.11 -11.78 -2.00
C VAL A 93 7.10 -12.28 -3.06
N ALA A 94 6.62 -11.39 -3.92
CA ALA A 94 5.72 -11.78 -5.02
C ALA A 94 6.40 -12.73 -6.01
N ARG A 95 7.69 -12.54 -6.29
CA ARG A 95 8.48 -13.47 -7.11
C ARG A 95 8.57 -14.84 -6.44
N ASP A 96 8.91 -14.88 -5.15
CA ASP A 96 9.04 -16.14 -4.42
C ASP A 96 7.69 -16.87 -4.32
N LEU A 97 6.60 -16.11 -4.18
CA LEU A 97 5.24 -16.66 -4.23
C LEU A 97 4.90 -17.25 -5.62
N HIS A 98 5.36 -16.60 -6.70
CA HIS A 98 5.21 -17.11 -8.05
C HIS A 98 5.96 -18.44 -8.24
N ASP A 99 7.19 -18.55 -7.75
CA ASP A 99 8.00 -19.76 -7.83
C ASP A 99 7.37 -20.93 -7.05
N LEU A 100 6.73 -20.65 -5.91
CA LEU A 100 5.95 -21.65 -5.17
C LEU A 100 4.77 -22.20 -5.95
N ILE A 101 4.10 -21.38 -6.74
CA ILE A 101 2.94 -21.78 -7.54
C ILE A 101 3.36 -22.62 -8.73
N ASP A 102 4.48 -22.29 -9.34
CA ASP A 102 5.02 -23.03 -10.48
C ASP A 102 5.49 -24.43 -10.05
N SER A 103 5.91 -24.59 -8.79
CA SER A 103 6.47 -25.85 -8.29
C SER A 103 5.44 -26.86 -7.79
N SER A 104 4.25 -26.51 -7.35
CA SER A 104 3.16 -27.48 -7.10
C SER A 104 1.99 -27.00 -6.26
N SER A 105 0.91 -26.52 -6.62
CA SER A 105 -0.36 -26.60 -5.84
C SER A 105 -1.26 -25.39 -5.82
N PHE A 106 -0.87 -24.25 -6.32
CA PHE A 106 -1.83 -23.19 -6.57
C PHE A 106 -2.40 -23.33 -7.98
N VAL A 107 -3.69 -23.47 -8.11
CA VAL A 107 -4.36 -23.48 -9.41
C VAL A 107 -4.36 -22.05 -9.95
N ARG A 108 -3.74 -21.84 -11.10
CA ARG A 108 -3.93 -20.59 -11.86
C ARG A 108 -5.39 -20.51 -12.31
N VAL A 109 -6.12 -19.58 -11.75
CA VAL A 109 -7.42 -19.18 -12.31
C VAL A 109 -7.18 -17.94 -13.17
N ASP A 110 -6.66 -18.13 -14.35
CA ASP A 110 -6.80 -17.19 -15.44
C ASP A 110 -7.21 -17.95 -16.70
N GLN A 111 -8.51 -18.08 -16.89
CA GLN A 111 -9.12 -18.73 -18.07
C GLN A 111 -9.53 -17.71 -19.14
N SER A 112 -9.05 -16.51 -19.11
CA SER A 112 -9.31 -15.60 -20.21
C SER A 112 -8.04 -15.44 -21.07
N GLU A 113 -8.13 -16.06 -22.23
CA GLU A 113 -7.19 -15.97 -23.36
C GLU A 113 -5.87 -16.79 -23.25
N ASN A 114 -5.89 -17.93 -23.87
CA ASN A 114 -4.87 -18.70 -24.61
C ASN A 114 -3.47 -18.03 -24.76
N LYS A 115 -2.88 -17.52 -23.68
CA LYS A 115 -1.49 -17.08 -23.65
C LYS A 115 -0.67 -18.06 -22.86
N ILE A 116 0.01 -18.94 -23.58
CA ILE A 116 1.16 -19.68 -23.06
C ILE A 116 2.23 -18.65 -22.72
N GLY A 117 2.29 -18.23 -21.48
CA GLY A 117 3.24 -17.25 -20.99
C GLY A 117 3.06 -17.05 -19.50
N LEU A 118 4.17 -16.91 -18.79
CA LEU A 118 4.24 -16.50 -17.39
C LEU A 118 3.59 -15.11 -17.22
N GLY A 119 2.26 -15.08 -17.07
CA GLY A 119 1.55 -13.85 -16.72
C GLY A 119 1.79 -13.53 -15.24
N PRO A 120 1.67 -12.26 -14.84
CA PRO A 120 1.77 -11.89 -13.43
C PRO A 120 0.71 -12.64 -12.63
N LEU A 121 1.09 -13.19 -11.48
CA LEU A 121 0.17 -13.80 -10.56
C LEU A 121 -0.75 -12.74 -9.99
N MET A 122 -2.03 -12.80 -10.32
CA MET A 122 -3.01 -11.82 -9.86
C MET A 122 -3.87 -12.32 -8.70
N TYR A 123 -4.01 -13.65 -8.55
CA TYR A 123 -4.86 -14.26 -7.53
C TYR A 123 -4.21 -15.51 -6.95
N ALA A 124 -4.29 -15.65 -5.63
CA ALA A 124 -4.02 -16.91 -4.93
C ALA A 124 -5.35 -17.51 -4.49
N GLN A 125 -5.63 -18.74 -4.90
CA GLN A 125 -6.81 -19.47 -4.46
C GLN A 125 -6.46 -20.32 -3.24
N THR A 126 -7.16 -20.07 -2.14
CA THR A 126 -6.98 -20.79 -0.88
C THR A 126 -8.29 -21.49 -0.48
N GLN A 127 -8.26 -22.25 0.62
CA GLN A 127 -9.48 -22.91 1.14
C GLN A 127 -10.51 -21.89 1.68
N PHE A 128 -10.05 -20.70 2.05
CA PHE A 128 -10.87 -19.63 2.65
C PHE A 128 -11.32 -18.57 1.64
N GLY A 129 -10.91 -18.68 0.38
CA GLY A 129 -11.30 -17.74 -0.67
C GLY A 129 -10.17 -17.37 -1.62
N ASN A 130 -10.44 -16.38 -2.46
CA ASN A 130 -9.49 -15.87 -3.43
C ASN A 130 -8.83 -14.61 -2.89
N LEU A 131 -7.51 -14.61 -2.80
CA LEU A 131 -6.73 -13.43 -2.49
C LEU A 131 -6.18 -12.82 -3.77
N ARG A 132 -6.47 -11.54 -3.98
CA ARG A 132 -5.81 -10.75 -5.03
C ARG A 132 -4.43 -10.31 -4.55
N ILE A 133 -3.40 -10.61 -5.33
CA ILE A 133 -2.02 -10.23 -5.00
C ILE A 133 -1.73 -8.85 -5.59
N ILE A 134 -1.30 -7.93 -4.73
CA ILE A 134 -0.85 -6.59 -5.09
C ILE A 134 0.62 -6.46 -4.72
N MET A 135 1.43 -6.13 -5.71
CA MET A 135 2.84 -5.82 -5.51
C MET A 135 3.01 -4.33 -5.29
N ASP A 136 3.60 -3.97 -4.16
CA ASP A 136 3.92 -2.58 -3.86
C ASP A 136 5.40 -2.44 -3.48
N ARG A 137 6.07 -1.48 -4.11
CA ARG A 137 7.49 -1.20 -3.88
C ARG A 137 7.80 -0.63 -2.50
N TRP A 138 6.80 -0.03 -1.86
CA TRP A 138 6.93 0.57 -0.55
C TRP A 138 6.56 -0.39 0.58
N CYS A 139 5.99 -1.55 0.23
CA CYS A 139 5.75 -2.61 1.20
C CYS A 139 7.10 -3.09 1.77
N PRO A 140 7.22 -3.25 3.10
CA PRO A 140 8.43 -3.82 3.70
C PRO A 140 8.75 -5.19 3.11
N SER A 141 10.02 -5.44 2.81
CA SER A 141 10.44 -6.74 2.23
C SER A 141 10.30 -7.91 3.19
N ALA A 142 10.30 -7.63 4.50
CA ALA A 142 10.19 -8.63 5.55
C ALA A 142 8.74 -8.90 6.00
N THR A 143 7.76 -8.17 5.45
CA THR A 143 6.36 -8.25 5.89
C THR A 143 5.41 -8.33 4.71
N GLY A 144 4.42 -9.20 4.79
CA GLY A 144 3.27 -9.25 3.88
C GLY A 144 1.98 -8.94 4.65
N PHE A 145 1.02 -8.28 4.01
CA PHE A 145 -0.26 -7.90 4.60
C PHE A 145 -1.39 -8.64 3.91
N VAL A 146 -2.20 -9.35 4.68
CA VAL A 146 -3.46 -9.94 4.24
C VAL A 146 -4.60 -9.10 4.80
N VAL A 147 -5.37 -8.48 3.92
CA VAL A 147 -6.30 -7.42 4.32
C VAL A 147 -7.68 -7.59 3.69
N ASP A 148 -8.69 -7.14 4.41
CA ASP A 148 -10.07 -6.99 3.95
C ASP A 148 -10.25 -5.56 3.43
N SER A 149 -10.33 -5.40 2.12
CA SER A 149 -10.43 -4.09 1.47
C SER A 149 -11.70 -3.33 1.86
N SER A 150 -12.77 -4.03 2.23
CA SER A 150 -14.02 -3.41 2.64
C SER A 150 -13.93 -2.67 3.97
N LYS A 151 -12.94 -3.03 4.79
CA LYS A 151 -12.72 -2.46 6.13
C LYS A 151 -11.55 -1.49 6.19
N MET A 152 -10.96 -1.18 5.04
CA MET A 152 -9.88 -0.19 4.91
C MET A 152 -10.33 1.01 4.10
N GLY A 153 -9.81 2.18 4.44
CA GLY A 153 -10.12 3.39 3.70
C GLY A 153 -9.14 4.53 3.95
N LEU A 154 -8.91 5.30 2.91
CA LEU A 154 -8.24 6.58 3.02
C LEU A 154 -9.29 7.68 3.08
N TYR A 155 -9.42 8.33 4.22
CA TYR A 155 -10.39 9.41 4.44
C TYR A 155 -9.74 10.76 4.17
N THR A 156 -10.41 11.56 3.38
CA THR A 156 -9.96 12.90 2.99
C THR A 156 -10.69 13.93 3.82
N LEU A 157 -9.98 14.63 4.69
CA LEU A 157 -10.51 15.79 5.39
C LEU A 157 -10.46 17.03 4.47
N ARG A 158 -9.34 17.19 3.77
CA ARG A 158 -9.13 18.26 2.82
C ARG A 158 -8.43 17.68 1.57
N PRO A 159 -9.05 17.78 0.38
CA PRO A 159 -8.42 17.31 -0.84
C PRO A 159 -7.20 18.16 -1.20
N PHE A 160 -6.35 17.63 -2.06
CA PHE A 160 -5.24 18.42 -2.58
C PHE A 160 -5.75 19.70 -3.24
N GLY A 161 -5.26 20.81 -2.77
CA GLY A 161 -5.57 22.13 -3.30
C GLY A 161 -4.33 23.01 -3.35
N TRP A 162 -4.27 23.83 -4.37
CA TRP A 162 -3.26 24.87 -4.47
C TRP A 162 -3.65 26.06 -3.59
N LYS A 163 -2.67 26.53 -2.82
CA LYS A 163 -2.84 27.73 -1.99
C LYS A 163 -1.71 28.71 -2.27
N PRO A 164 -2.02 29.92 -2.78
CA PRO A 164 -1.02 30.95 -2.93
C PRO A 164 -0.56 31.44 -1.55
N LEU A 165 0.74 31.62 -1.39
CA LEU A 165 1.34 32.20 -0.21
C LEU A 165 1.55 33.69 -0.38
N ALA A 166 1.71 34.41 0.75
CA ALA A 166 1.97 35.85 0.74
C ALA A 166 3.26 36.17 -0.04
N VAL A 167 3.19 37.16 -0.89
CA VAL A 167 4.32 37.61 -1.70
C VAL A 167 5.24 38.45 -0.83
N THR A 168 6.48 37.99 -0.70
CA THR A 168 7.55 38.77 -0.06
C THR A 168 8.60 39.08 -1.12
N GLY A 169 8.65 40.34 -1.57
CA GLY A 169 9.52 40.77 -2.68
C GLY A 169 8.94 40.39 -4.04
N ASP A 170 9.79 40.27 -5.04
CA ASP A 170 9.43 39.92 -6.44
C ASP A 170 9.43 38.40 -6.67
N SER A 171 8.78 37.63 -5.77
CA SER A 171 8.71 36.17 -5.88
C SER A 171 7.28 35.67 -5.76
N LYS A 172 6.88 34.73 -6.63
CA LYS A 172 5.60 34.00 -6.53
C LYS A 172 5.84 32.72 -5.73
N LYS A 173 5.12 32.55 -4.62
CA LYS A 173 5.17 31.37 -3.75
C LYS A 173 3.79 30.75 -3.64
N GLY A 174 3.75 29.45 -3.49
CA GLY A 174 2.53 28.73 -3.23
C GLY A 174 2.82 27.35 -2.69
N GLU A 175 1.81 26.74 -2.13
CA GLU A 175 1.89 25.39 -1.57
C GLU A 175 0.73 24.52 -2.07
N VAL A 176 0.97 23.23 -2.19
CA VAL A 176 -0.09 22.22 -2.38
C VAL A 176 -0.33 21.58 -1.02
N VAL A 177 -1.56 21.67 -0.53
CA VAL A 177 -1.95 21.17 0.78
C VAL A 177 -3.06 20.14 0.62
N GLY A 178 -2.98 19.06 1.38
CA GLY A 178 -4.03 18.07 1.52
C GLY A 178 -3.98 17.45 2.91
N GLU A 179 -5.12 17.01 3.43
CA GLU A 179 -5.21 16.33 4.72
C GLU A 179 -5.95 15.01 4.54
N PHE A 180 -5.30 13.94 4.92
CA PHE A 180 -5.78 12.58 4.78
C PHE A 180 -5.59 11.83 6.09
N SER A 181 -6.40 10.80 6.29
CA SER A 181 -6.24 9.85 7.40
C SER A 181 -6.52 8.44 6.91
N PHE A 182 -5.73 7.50 7.35
CA PHE A 182 -5.95 6.09 7.09
C PHE A 182 -6.83 5.49 8.20
N LEU A 183 -7.79 4.69 7.82
CA LEU A 183 -8.63 3.89 8.71
C LEU A 183 -8.49 2.42 8.36
N ALA A 184 -8.13 1.61 9.35
CA ALA A 184 -8.34 0.17 9.35
C ALA A 184 -9.41 -0.14 10.40
N ALA A 185 -10.60 -0.46 9.94
CA ALA A 185 -11.71 -0.84 10.82
C ALA A 185 -11.60 -2.33 11.13
N ASN A 186 -11.77 -2.70 12.39
CA ASN A 186 -11.64 -4.07 12.87
C ASN A 186 -10.24 -4.68 12.59
N ASN A 187 -9.33 -4.42 13.50
CA ASN A 187 -7.94 -4.89 13.42
C ASN A 187 -7.82 -6.42 13.21
N GLU A 188 -8.75 -7.19 13.75
CA GLU A 188 -8.79 -8.65 13.67
C GLU A 188 -9.24 -9.17 12.29
N ALA A 189 -9.79 -8.30 11.43
CA ALA A 189 -10.14 -8.66 10.05
C ALA A 189 -8.94 -8.61 9.09
N HIS A 190 -7.78 -8.26 9.60
CA HIS A 190 -6.54 -8.16 8.86
C HIS A 190 -5.46 -8.98 9.54
N GLY A 191 -4.38 -9.27 8.82
CA GLY A 191 -3.25 -9.96 9.39
C GLY A 191 -1.93 -9.67 8.67
N THR A 192 -0.84 -10.02 9.33
CA THR A 192 0.52 -9.82 8.83
C THR A 192 1.31 -11.12 8.81
N ILE A 193 2.10 -11.31 7.77
CA ILE A 193 3.14 -12.34 7.69
C ILE A 193 4.46 -11.63 7.91
N THR A 194 5.22 -12.02 8.92
CA THR A 194 6.49 -11.39 9.30
C THR A 194 7.67 -12.33 9.11
N GLY A 195 8.89 -11.78 9.13
CA GLY A 195 10.10 -12.59 9.01
C GLY A 195 10.34 -13.16 7.62
N LEU A 196 9.81 -12.51 6.58
CA LEU A 196 10.07 -12.87 5.20
C LEU A 196 11.50 -12.49 4.81
N THR A 197 12.14 -13.37 4.05
CA THR A 197 13.45 -13.14 3.40
C THR A 197 13.28 -13.33 1.91
N THR A 198 13.77 -12.38 1.11
CA THR A 198 13.71 -12.38 -0.36
C THR A 198 15.10 -12.50 -0.96
#